data_bc2348b4b96a5c6518d71d3a6883dee6
#
_entry.id   bc2348b4b96a5c6518d71d3a6883dee6
#
_cell.length_a   1.000
_cell.length_b   1.000
_cell.length_c   1.000
_cell.angle_alpha   90.00
_cell.angle_beta   90.00
_cell.angle_gamma   90.00
#
_symmetry.space_group_name_H-M   'P 1'
#
loop_
_entity.id
_entity.type
_entity.pdbx_description
1 polymer ?
#
loop_
_entity_poly.entity_id
_entity_poly.type
_entity_poly.pdbx_seq_one_letter_code
_entity_poly.pdbx_strand_id
1 'polypeptide(L)'
;VAGMGADLFGSYVATVLAAMVLGNYVIKDMGGVIQDEFGGIGPILLPMSIAGVGIIISLIGTLLVKISSNDTKEVDVQKALNIGNWASIGMVAIACYGLVTWMLPETMQMDFFGEGLKDISSIRVFYACLVGLVVGAGISAFTEYYTGLGSKPILKIVQQSSTGAGTNIIAGLATGMISTFSSVLWFAAARWSAY
;
A
#
# COMPACT_ATOMS: atom_id res chain seq x y z
N VAL A 1 -19.93 -4.95 6.00
CA VAL A 1 -19.15 -5.32 4.82
C VAL A 1 -19.36 -4.32 3.68
N ALA A 2 -20.59 -4.01 3.27
CA ALA A 2 -20.86 -3.09 2.17
C ALA A 2 -20.38 -1.65 2.44
N GLY A 3 -20.59 -1.12 3.65
CA GLY A 3 -20.12 0.22 4.04
C GLY A 3 -18.60 0.32 3.99
N MET A 4 -17.89 -0.67 4.53
CA MET A 4 -16.44 -0.73 4.49
C MET A 4 -15.88 -0.80 3.05
N GLY A 5 -16.56 -1.52 2.16
CA GLY A 5 -16.19 -1.54 0.74
C GLY A 5 -16.29 -0.16 0.08
N ALA A 6 -17.33 0.61 0.39
CA ALA A 6 -17.49 1.97 -0.12
C ALA A 6 -16.41 2.93 0.39
N ASP A 7 -16.05 2.86 1.68
CA ASP A 7 -14.99 3.67 2.28
C ASP A 7 -13.62 3.35 1.68
N LEU A 8 -13.30 2.07 1.49
CA LEU A 8 -12.05 1.64 0.86
C LEU A 8 -11.97 2.10 -0.60
N PHE A 9 -13.08 2.01 -1.35
CA PHE A 9 -13.12 2.50 -2.72
C PHE A 9 -12.86 4.00 -2.81
N GLY A 10 -13.52 4.81 -1.95
CA GLY A 10 -13.30 6.25 -1.89
C GLY A 10 -11.84 6.61 -1.59
N SER A 11 -11.23 5.97 -0.61
CA SER A 11 -9.81 6.17 -0.25
C SER A 11 -8.88 5.76 -1.39
N TYR A 12 -9.17 4.65 -2.06
CA TYR A 12 -8.40 4.16 -3.20
C TYR A 12 -8.40 5.17 -4.36
N VAL A 13 -9.57 5.65 -4.76
CA VAL A 13 -9.72 6.64 -5.82
C VAL A 13 -9.03 7.95 -5.45
N ALA A 14 -9.20 8.44 -4.22
CA ALA A 14 -8.56 9.66 -3.75
C ALA A 14 -7.03 9.56 -3.79
N THR A 15 -6.46 8.40 -3.42
CA THR A 15 -5.01 8.16 -3.45
C THR A 15 -4.49 8.16 -4.89
N VAL A 16 -5.18 7.50 -5.82
CA VAL A 16 -4.81 7.49 -7.24
C VAL A 16 -4.86 8.90 -7.82
N LEU A 17 -5.93 9.66 -7.55
CA LEU A 17 -6.04 11.05 -7.98
C LEU A 17 -4.92 11.94 -7.42
N ALA A 18 -4.58 11.80 -6.15
CA ALA A 18 -3.47 12.54 -5.54
C ALA A 18 -2.14 12.23 -6.24
N ALA A 19 -1.87 10.96 -6.56
CA ALA A 19 -0.68 10.55 -7.29
C ALA A 19 -0.68 11.09 -8.75
N MET A 20 -1.84 11.14 -9.42
CA MET A 20 -1.96 11.75 -10.75
C MET A 20 -1.70 13.26 -10.73
N VAL A 21 -2.19 13.95 -9.69
CA VAL A 21 -1.90 15.39 -9.50
C VAL A 21 -0.39 15.60 -9.30
N LEU A 22 0.26 14.75 -8.52
CA LEU A 22 1.72 14.80 -8.37
C LEU A 22 2.43 14.56 -9.70
N GLY A 23 1.98 13.61 -10.51
CA GLY A 23 2.47 13.38 -11.86
C GLY A 23 2.34 14.61 -12.77
N ASN A 24 1.26 15.39 -12.65
CA ASN A 24 1.08 16.63 -13.37
C ASN A 24 2.07 17.72 -12.93
N TYR A 25 2.43 17.78 -11.65
CA TYR A 25 3.51 18.68 -11.19
C TYR A 25 4.85 18.27 -11.78
N VAL A 26 5.16 16.98 -11.83
CA VAL A 26 6.37 16.48 -12.49
C VAL A 26 6.46 16.95 -13.94
N ILE A 27 5.37 16.84 -14.71
CA ILE A 27 5.34 17.31 -16.12
C ILE A 27 5.60 18.81 -16.22
N LYS A 28 5.03 19.60 -15.31
CA LYS A 28 5.24 21.07 -15.30
C LYS A 28 6.67 21.45 -14.97
N ASP A 29 7.30 20.78 -14.01
CA ASP A 29 8.69 21.01 -13.64
C ASP A 29 9.66 20.65 -14.77
N MET A 30 9.30 19.68 -15.62
CA MET A 30 10.06 19.31 -16.81
C MET A 30 9.82 20.25 -18.01
N GLY A 31 9.13 21.38 -17.82
CA GLY A 31 8.82 22.33 -18.88
C GLY A 31 7.79 21.85 -19.89
N GLY A 32 7.01 20.82 -19.55
CA GLY A 32 5.93 20.30 -20.39
C GLY A 32 6.39 19.42 -21.56
N VAL A 33 7.68 19.12 -21.67
CA VAL A 33 8.25 18.32 -22.78
C VAL A 33 8.81 17.02 -22.22
N ILE A 34 7.96 16.01 -22.16
CA ILE A 34 8.37 14.63 -21.89
C ILE A 34 8.31 13.87 -23.21
N GLN A 35 9.43 13.25 -23.60
CA GLN A 35 9.46 12.31 -24.72
C GLN A 35 9.09 10.92 -24.22
N ASP A 36 7.81 10.65 -24.08
CA ASP A 36 7.28 9.33 -23.81
C ASP A 36 6.38 8.86 -24.97
N GLU A 37 6.07 7.57 -25.01
CA GLU A 37 5.18 6.99 -26.02
C GLU A 37 3.71 7.45 -25.86
N PHE A 38 3.38 8.15 -24.77
CA PHE A 38 2.03 8.57 -24.38
C PHE A 38 1.77 10.07 -24.59
N GLY A 39 2.59 10.74 -25.37
CA GLY A 39 2.41 12.18 -25.70
C GLY A 39 2.72 13.11 -24.53
N GLY A 40 3.61 12.74 -23.63
CA GLY A 40 4.06 13.57 -22.51
C GLY A 40 3.21 13.45 -21.25
N ILE A 41 2.23 12.55 -21.19
CA ILE A 41 1.35 12.36 -20.03
C ILE A 41 1.63 11.08 -19.22
N GLY A 42 2.72 10.38 -19.52
CA GLY A 42 3.14 9.15 -18.83
C GLY A 42 3.12 9.24 -17.31
N PRO A 43 3.71 10.28 -16.68
CA PRO A 43 3.68 10.42 -15.22
C PRO A 43 2.28 10.56 -14.61
N ILE A 44 1.30 11.06 -15.36
CA ILE A 44 -0.10 11.14 -14.91
C ILE A 44 -0.79 9.78 -15.05
N LEU A 45 -0.53 9.08 -16.16
CA LEU A 45 -1.17 7.81 -16.47
C LEU A 45 -0.60 6.66 -15.63
N LEU A 46 0.66 6.74 -15.21
CA LEU A 46 1.34 5.68 -14.47
C LEU A 46 0.59 5.25 -13.20
N PRO A 47 0.20 6.15 -12.28
CA PRO A 47 -0.56 5.76 -11.08
C PRO A 47 -1.89 5.07 -11.42
N MET A 48 -2.58 5.55 -12.43
CA MET A 48 -3.84 4.96 -12.89
C MET A 48 -3.64 3.56 -13.47
N SER A 49 -2.57 3.37 -14.24
CA SER A 49 -2.23 2.07 -14.84
C SER A 49 -1.82 1.06 -13.77
N ILE A 50 -1.00 1.47 -12.79
CA ILE A 50 -0.63 0.62 -11.64
C ILE A 50 -1.87 0.22 -10.85
N ALA A 51 -2.79 1.17 -10.61
CA ALA A 51 -4.04 0.91 -9.91
C ALA A 51 -4.92 -0.09 -10.69
N GLY A 52 -5.10 0.10 -11.99
CA GLY A 52 -5.90 -0.80 -12.84
C GLY A 52 -5.33 -2.21 -12.88
N VAL A 53 -4.02 -2.36 -13.09
CA VAL A 53 -3.34 -3.67 -13.07
C VAL A 53 -3.39 -4.28 -11.67
N GLY A 54 -3.27 -3.46 -10.62
CA GLY A 54 -3.41 -3.90 -9.22
C GLY A 54 -4.76 -4.54 -8.93
N ILE A 55 -5.86 -4.01 -9.49
CA ILE A 55 -7.20 -4.63 -9.36
C ILE A 55 -7.21 -6.02 -10.03
N ILE A 56 -6.67 -6.15 -11.23
CA ILE A 56 -6.61 -7.44 -11.94
C ILE A 56 -5.79 -8.45 -11.13
N ILE A 57 -4.63 -8.05 -10.63
CA ILE A 57 -3.77 -8.90 -9.80
C ILE A 57 -4.48 -9.29 -8.50
N SER A 58 -5.23 -8.38 -7.88
CA SER A 58 -6.03 -8.67 -6.69
C SER A 58 -7.09 -9.73 -6.98
N LEU A 59 -7.77 -9.68 -8.12
CA LEU A 59 -8.71 -10.72 -8.55
C LEU A 59 -8.01 -12.08 -8.72
N ILE A 60 -6.84 -12.11 -9.33
CA ILE A 60 -6.03 -13.34 -9.43
C ILE A 60 -5.61 -13.81 -8.03
N GLY A 61 -5.21 -12.91 -7.15
CA GLY A 61 -4.84 -13.20 -5.76
C GLY A 61 -5.96 -13.89 -4.99
N THR A 62 -7.23 -13.48 -5.21
CA THR A 62 -8.39 -14.14 -4.56
C THR A 62 -8.57 -15.59 -5.02
N LEU A 63 -8.19 -15.93 -6.26
CA LEU A 63 -8.23 -17.30 -6.76
C LEU A 63 -7.18 -18.20 -6.12
N LEU A 64 -6.10 -17.63 -5.58
CA LEU A 64 -5.07 -18.36 -4.85
C LEU A 64 -5.50 -18.71 -3.41
N VAL A 65 -6.48 -17.99 -2.87
CA VAL A 65 -7.02 -18.25 -1.54
C VAL A 65 -7.98 -19.43 -1.63
N LYS A 66 -7.47 -20.64 -1.40
CA LYS A 66 -8.27 -21.88 -1.38
C LYS A 66 -8.34 -22.43 0.02
N ILE A 67 -9.55 -22.71 0.47
CA ILE A 67 -9.83 -23.44 1.73
C ILE A 67 -10.34 -24.82 1.35
N SER A 68 -9.60 -25.86 1.72
CA SER A 68 -9.81 -27.22 1.21
C SER A 68 -10.74 -28.09 2.06
N SER A 69 -11.23 -27.61 3.22
CA SER A 69 -12.01 -28.45 4.15
C SER A 69 -13.07 -27.64 4.88
N ASN A 70 -14.22 -28.27 5.13
CA ASN A 70 -15.30 -27.71 5.95
C ASN A 70 -14.98 -27.67 7.46
N ASP A 71 -13.87 -28.25 7.88
CA ASP A 71 -13.43 -28.36 9.29
C ASP A 71 -12.18 -27.52 9.56
N THR A 72 -12.01 -26.42 8.79
CA THR A 72 -10.85 -25.52 8.89
C THR A 72 -10.92 -24.66 10.14
N LYS A 73 -9.82 -24.65 10.89
CA LYS A 73 -9.63 -23.73 12.02
C LYS A 73 -9.45 -22.29 11.50
N GLU A 74 -9.87 -21.30 12.27
CA GLU A 74 -9.73 -19.87 11.94
C GLU A 74 -8.28 -19.48 11.55
N VAL A 75 -7.29 -20.14 12.16
CA VAL A 75 -5.86 -19.94 11.85
C VAL A 75 -5.50 -20.35 10.42
N ASP A 76 -6.14 -21.37 9.86
CA ASP A 76 -5.86 -21.83 8.50
C ASP A 76 -6.48 -20.89 7.45
N VAL A 77 -7.62 -20.28 7.78
CA VAL A 77 -8.24 -19.21 6.98
C VAL A 77 -7.31 -17.99 6.91
N GLN A 78 -6.77 -17.57 8.05
CA GLN A 78 -5.84 -16.44 8.12
C GLN A 78 -4.56 -16.70 7.32
N LYS A 79 -4.00 -17.90 7.40
CA LYS A 79 -2.84 -18.30 6.60
C LYS A 79 -3.12 -18.25 5.10
N ALA A 80 -4.29 -18.76 4.66
CA ALA A 80 -4.68 -18.73 3.26
C ALA A 80 -4.82 -17.28 2.74
N LEU A 81 -5.43 -16.39 3.53
CA LEU A 81 -5.54 -14.96 3.21
C LEU A 81 -4.16 -14.30 3.11
N ASN A 82 -3.24 -14.61 4.03
CA ASN A 82 -1.89 -14.09 4.02
C ASN A 82 -1.10 -14.54 2.79
N ILE A 83 -1.23 -15.79 2.38
CA ILE A 83 -0.60 -16.30 1.15
C ILE A 83 -1.09 -15.52 -0.06
N GLY A 84 -2.41 -15.31 -0.19
CA GLY A 84 -2.98 -14.51 -1.27
C GLY A 84 -2.48 -13.06 -1.26
N ASN A 85 -2.40 -12.44 -0.09
CA ASN A 85 -1.90 -11.07 0.07
C ASN A 85 -0.43 -10.95 -0.34
N TRP A 86 0.46 -11.79 0.19
CA TRP A 86 1.89 -11.78 -0.15
C TRP A 86 2.15 -12.10 -1.62
N ALA A 87 1.41 -13.04 -2.20
CA ALA A 87 1.49 -13.36 -3.62
C ALA A 87 1.06 -12.15 -4.48
N SER A 88 -0.02 -11.46 -4.09
CA SER A 88 -0.49 -10.25 -4.79
C SER A 88 0.54 -9.12 -4.72
N ILE A 89 1.17 -8.88 -3.56
CA ILE A 89 2.24 -7.89 -3.40
C ILE A 89 3.41 -8.19 -4.35
N GLY A 90 3.85 -9.45 -4.41
CA GLY A 90 4.91 -9.86 -5.33
C GLY A 90 4.56 -9.65 -6.81
N MET A 91 3.34 -10.00 -7.21
CA MET A 91 2.86 -9.78 -8.58
C MET A 91 2.76 -8.28 -8.92
N VAL A 92 2.28 -7.45 -7.98
CA VAL A 92 2.21 -5.99 -8.17
C VAL A 92 3.61 -5.39 -8.31
N ALA A 93 4.61 -5.87 -7.56
CA ALA A 93 5.99 -5.40 -7.70
C ALA A 93 6.55 -5.66 -9.11
N ILE A 94 6.31 -6.86 -9.66
CA ILE A 94 6.73 -7.22 -11.03
C ILE A 94 5.99 -6.37 -12.07
N ALA A 95 4.68 -6.21 -11.91
CA ALA A 95 3.87 -5.39 -12.81
C ALA A 95 4.28 -3.91 -12.77
N CYS A 96 4.60 -3.40 -11.59
CA CYS A 96 5.08 -2.02 -11.40
C CYS A 96 6.41 -1.80 -12.13
N TYR A 97 7.35 -2.76 -12.07
CA TYR A 97 8.58 -2.69 -12.84
C TYR A 97 8.31 -2.59 -14.34
N GLY A 98 7.45 -3.46 -14.88
CA GLY A 98 7.07 -3.44 -16.29
C GLY A 98 6.39 -2.13 -16.72
N LEU A 99 5.46 -1.62 -15.91
CA LEU A 99 4.76 -0.37 -16.22
C LEU A 99 5.69 0.85 -16.15
N VAL A 100 6.56 0.92 -15.15
CA VAL A 100 7.51 2.04 -15.01
C VAL A 100 8.48 2.08 -16.19
N THR A 101 9.03 0.93 -16.59
CA THR A 101 9.97 0.87 -17.71
C THR A 101 9.31 1.09 -19.07
N TRP A 102 8.02 0.81 -19.21
CA TRP A 102 7.26 1.02 -20.45
C TRP A 102 6.72 2.43 -20.57
N MET A 103 6.23 3.04 -19.47
CA MET A 103 5.51 4.30 -19.51
C MET A 103 6.39 5.53 -19.26
N LEU A 104 7.55 5.37 -18.62
CA LEU A 104 8.46 6.47 -18.32
C LEU A 104 9.71 6.40 -19.19
N PRO A 105 10.23 7.54 -19.67
CA PRO A 105 11.52 7.60 -20.35
C PRO A 105 12.66 7.21 -19.38
N GLU A 106 13.78 6.72 -19.92
CA GLU A 106 14.91 6.24 -19.12
C GLU A 106 15.49 7.29 -18.17
N THR A 107 15.49 8.55 -18.60
CA THR A 107 15.98 9.68 -17.82
C THR A 107 15.00 10.86 -17.92
N MET A 108 14.67 11.43 -16.78
CA MET A 108 13.83 12.62 -16.65
C MET A 108 14.63 13.70 -15.93
N GLN A 109 14.63 14.91 -16.47
CA GLN A 109 15.26 16.07 -15.84
C GLN A 109 14.20 16.80 -15.02
N MET A 110 14.38 16.86 -13.71
CA MET A 110 13.45 17.52 -12.80
C MET A 110 14.18 18.53 -11.94
N ASP A 111 13.58 19.70 -11.76
CA ASP A 111 14.03 20.70 -10.80
C ASP A 111 13.29 20.50 -9.47
N PHE A 112 13.92 19.75 -8.56
CA PHE A 112 13.35 19.50 -7.23
C PHE A 112 13.51 20.74 -6.35
N PHE A 113 12.41 21.45 -6.15
CA PHE A 113 12.31 22.60 -5.22
C PHE A 113 13.33 23.72 -5.45
N GLY A 114 13.81 23.92 -6.68
CA GLY A 114 14.79 24.96 -6.99
C GLY A 114 16.24 24.61 -6.64
N GLU A 115 16.53 23.34 -6.37
CA GLU A 115 17.90 22.86 -6.14
C GLU A 115 18.70 22.62 -7.45
N GLY A 116 18.07 22.88 -8.61
CA GLY A 116 18.65 22.68 -9.93
C GLY A 116 18.23 21.37 -10.60
N LEU A 117 18.43 21.28 -11.91
CA LEU A 117 18.08 20.13 -12.74
C LEU A 117 18.86 18.89 -12.28
N LYS A 118 18.14 17.88 -11.78
CA LYS A 118 18.68 16.57 -11.47
C LYS A 118 18.14 15.52 -12.44
N ASP A 119 19.03 14.71 -12.97
CA ASP A 119 18.64 13.56 -13.80
C ASP A 119 18.10 12.44 -12.90
N ILE A 120 16.82 12.14 -13.06
CA ILE A 120 16.15 11.05 -12.36
C ILE A 120 15.90 9.93 -13.37
N SER A 121 16.49 8.77 -13.10
CA SER A 121 16.22 7.57 -13.87
C SER A 121 14.87 6.97 -13.48
N SER A 122 14.14 6.42 -14.44
CA SER A 122 12.87 5.69 -14.24
C SER A 122 12.99 4.58 -13.19
N ILE A 123 14.18 3.97 -13.07
CA ILE A 123 14.45 2.94 -12.05
C ILE A 123 14.33 3.49 -10.61
N ARG A 124 14.62 4.77 -10.37
CA ARG A 124 14.42 5.40 -9.05
C ARG A 124 12.95 5.50 -8.68
N VAL A 125 12.08 5.75 -9.67
CA VAL A 125 10.63 5.74 -9.48
C VAL A 125 10.16 4.34 -9.09
N PHE A 126 10.69 3.30 -9.73
CA PHE A 126 10.42 1.92 -9.34
C PHE A 126 10.86 1.62 -7.90
N TYR A 127 12.06 2.06 -7.48
CA TYR A 127 12.49 1.90 -6.09
C TYR A 127 11.56 2.63 -5.11
N ALA A 128 11.09 3.82 -5.44
CA ALA A 128 10.10 4.52 -4.61
C ALA A 128 8.79 3.73 -4.49
N CYS A 129 8.32 3.12 -5.58
CA CYS A 129 7.16 2.23 -5.57
C CYS A 129 7.41 0.98 -4.69
N LEU A 130 8.59 0.37 -4.77
CA LEU A 130 8.97 -0.76 -3.93
C LEU A 130 8.99 -0.39 -2.44
N VAL A 131 9.55 0.76 -2.09
CA VAL A 131 9.51 1.26 -0.70
C VAL A 131 8.06 1.40 -0.25
N GLY A 132 7.18 1.98 -1.08
CA GLY A 132 5.74 2.07 -0.79
C GLY A 132 5.08 0.70 -0.55
N LEU A 133 5.39 -0.31 -1.37
CA LEU A 133 4.90 -1.69 -1.20
C LEU A 133 5.40 -2.32 0.10
N VAL A 134 6.67 -2.16 0.43
CA VAL A 134 7.26 -2.68 1.69
C VAL A 134 6.61 -2.02 2.89
N VAL A 135 6.37 -0.70 2.81
CA VAL A 135 5.68 0.05 3.88
C VAL A 135 4.25 -0.45 4.05
N GLY A 136 3.51 -0.60 2.96
CA GLY A 136 2.13 -1.12 2.99
C GLY A 136 2.07 -2.53 3.58
N ALA A 137 2.99 -3.42 3.17
CA ALA A 137 3.12 -4.76 3.71
C ALA A 137 3.46 -4.76 5.20
N GLY A 138 4.37 -3.87 5.63
CA GLY A 138 4.73 -3.72 7.03
C GLY A 138 3.56 -3.23 7.89
N ILE A 139 2.84 -2.20 7.45
CA ILE A 139 1.64 -1.70 8.14
C ILE A 139 0.58 -2.80 8.24
N SER A 140 0.36 -3.57 7.16
CA SER A 140 -0.57 -4.69 7.16
C SER A 140 -0.19 -5.75 8.21
N ALA A 141 1.09 -6.13 8.28
CA ALA A 141 1.60 -7.10 9.24
C ALA A 141 1.48 -6.60 10.70
N PHE A 142 1.80 -5.31 10.95
CA PHE A 142 1.59 -4.72 12.27
C PHE A 142 0.12 -4.67 12.66
N THR A 143 -0.75 -4.27 11.75
CA THR A 143 -2.19 -4.23 11.99
C THR A 143 -2.72 -5.63 12.30
N GLU A 144 -2.33 -6.64 11.52
CA GLU A 144 -2.69 -8.04 11.75
C GLU A 144 -2.25 -8.51 13.14
N TYR A 145 -1.03 -8.17 13.58
CA TYR A 145 -0.57 -8.55 14.92
C TYR A 145 -1.45 -7.98 16.04
N TYR A 146 -1.95 -6.74 15.89
CA TYR A 146 -2.79 -6.10 16.91
C TYR A 146 -4.28 -6.46 16.80
N THR A 147 -4.75 -6.91 15.63
CA THR A 147 -6.18 -7.19 15.37
C THR A 147 -6.49 -8.66 15.10
N GLY A 148 -5.46 -9.48 14.84
CA GLY A 148 -5.62 -10.89 14.49
C GLY A 148 -6.16 -11.74 15.65
N LEU A 149 -7.06 -12.67 15.33
CA LEU A 149 -7.62 -13.60 16.28
C LEU A 149 -6.51 -14.44 16.94
N GLY A 150 -6.60 -14.57 18.26
CA GLY A 150 -5.61 -15.33 19.05
C GLY A 150 -4.29 -14.60 19.31
N SER A 151 -4.12 -13.37 18.83
CA SER A 151 -2.94 -12.56 19.12
C SER A 151 -2.92 -12.12 20.59
N LYS A 152 -1.70 -11.94 21.14
CA LYS A 152 -1.53 -11.51 22.54
C LYS A 152 -2.28 -10.21 22.89
N PRO A 153 -2.28 -9.16 22.04
CA PRO A 153 -3.05 -7.94 22.31
C PRO A 153 -4.55 -8.21 22.44
N ILE A 154 -5.11 -9.00 21.54
CA ILE A 154 -6.55 -9.34 21.57
C ILE A 154 -6.90 -10.19 22.79
N LEU A 155 -6.11 -11.21 23.11
CA LEU A 155 -6.32 -12.03 24.29
C LEU A 155 -6.33 -11.19 25.58
N LYS A 156 -5.49 -10.15 25.65
CA LYS A 156 -5.47 -9.22 26.78
C LYS A 156 -6.78 -8.43 26.88
N ILE A 157 -7.35 -7.98 25.76
CA ILE A 157 -8.65 -7.29 25.74
C ILE A 157 -9.76 -8.23 26.18
N VAL A 158 -9.76 -9.47 25.65
CA VAL A 158 -10.72 -10.52 26.07
C VAL A 158 -10.67 -10.78 27.56
N GLN A 159 -9.47 -10.88 28.13
CA GLN A 159 -9.29 -11.06 29.56
C GLN A 159 -9.84 -9.86 30.38
N GLN A 160 -9.65 -8.64 29.90
CA GLN A 160 -10.19 -7.44 30.54
C GLN A 160 -11.72 -7.34 30.40
N SER A 161 -12.31 -7.95 29.37
CA SER A 161 -13.77 -8.04 29.21
C SER A 161 -14.45 -8.74 30.38
N SER A 162 -13.77 -9.70 31.02
CA SER A 162 -14.32 -10.44 32.17
C SER A 162 -14.44 -9.58 33.44
N THR A 163 -13.73 -8.44 33.51
CA THR A 163 -13.70 -7.55 34.66
C THR A 163 -14.73 -6.42 34.57
N GLY A 164 -15.29 -6.18 33.40
CA GLY A 164 -16.36 -5.18 33.18
C GLY A 164 -16.23 -4.39 31.87
N ALA A 165 -17.30 -3.70 31.50
CA ALA A 165 -17.37 -2.93 30.26
C ALA A 165 -16.36 -1.76 30.22
N GLY A 166 -16.16 -1.06 31.34
CA GLY A 166 -15.22 0.05 31.42
C GLY A 166 -13.77 -0.36 31.18
N THR A 167 -13.34 -1.48 31.79
CA THR A 167 -11.99 -2.02 31.63
C THR A 167 -11.75 -2.54 30.21
N ASN A 168 -12.77 -3.11 29.58
CA ASN A 168 -12.72 -3.55 28.20
C ASN A 168 -12.51 -2.36 27.23
N ILE A 169 -13.26 -1.28 27.40
CA ILE A 169 -13.12 -0.07 26.57
C ILE A 169 -11.72 0.53 26.72
N ILE A 170 -11.22 0.66 27.94
CA ILE A 170 -9.87 1.20 28.20
C ILE A 170 -8.81 0.31 27.56
N ALA A 171 -8.91 -0.99 27.71
CA ALA A 171 -7.95 -1.94 27.11
C ALA A 171 -7.97 -1.88 25.58
N GLY A 172 -9.16 -1.80 24.97
CA GLY A 172 -9.31 -1.64 23.54
C GLY A 172 -8.71 -0.35 23.01
N LEU A 173 -9.00 0.77 23.67
CA LEU A 173 -8.46 2.09 23.33
C LEU A 173 -6.93 2.12 23.44
N ALA A 174 -6.38 1.62 24.55
CA ALA A 174 -4.94 1.55 24.76
C ALA A 174 -4.24 0.70 23.68
N THR A 175 -4.80 -0.46 23.37
CA THR A 175 -4.24 -1.32 22.30
C THR A 175 -4.31 -0.63 20.93
N GLY A 176 -5.40 0.05 20.62
CA GLY A 176 -5.56 0.81 19.38
C GLY A 176 -4.53 1.94 19.26
N MET A 177 -4.30 2.71 20.34
CA MET A 177 -3.29 3.77 20.37
C MET A 177 -1.87 3.24 20.15
N ILE A 178 -1.52 2.10 20.76
CA ILE A 178 -0.20 1.46 20.57
C ILE A 178 -0.06 0.97 19.12
N SER A 179 -1.09 0.38 18.56
CA SER A 179 -1.10 -0.07 17.16
C SER A 179 -0.86 1.09 16.18
N THR A 180 -1.54 2.19 16.39
CA THR A 180 -1.40 3.41 15.56
C THR A 180 0.02 4.00 15.67
N PHE A 181 0.58 4.05 16.88
CA PHE A 181 1.94 4.55 17.09
C PHE A 181 2.97 3.74 16.29
N SER A 182 2.88 2.42 16.31
CA SER A 182 3.78 1.53 15.56
C SER A 182 3.69 1.78 14.05
N SER A 183 2.48 1.94 13.52
CA SER A 183 2.24 2.22 12.11
C SER A 183 2.78 3.59 11.68
N VAL A 184 2.61 4.62 12.52
CA VAL A 184 3.14 5.97 12.26
C VAL A 184 4.66 5.98 12.25
N LEU A 185 5.32 5.30 13.20
CA LEU A 185 6.77 5.18 13.22
C LEU A 185 7.31 4.49 11.95
N TRP A 186 6.64 3.43 11.51
CA TRP A 186 7.02 2.72 10.29
C TRP A 186 6.91 3.61 9.06
N PHE A 187 5.82 4.36 8.95
CA PHE A 187 5.63 5.33 7.88
C PHE A 187 6.67 6.46 7.90
N ALA A 188 6.99 6.99 9.08
CA ALA A 188 8.01 8.03 9.24
C ALA A 188 9.40 7.53 8.84
N ALA A 189 9.78 6.30 9.25
CA ALA A 189 11.04 5.67 8.85
C ALA A 189 11.12 5.48 7.33
N ALA A 190 10.05 5.07 6.71
CA ALA A 190 9.96 4.91 5.26
C ALA A 190 10.14 6.22 4.52
N ARG A 191 9.47 7.28 4.99
CA ARG A 191 9.63 8.62 4.42
C ARG A 191 11.07 9.10 4.53
N TRP A 192 11.73 8.84 5.66
CA TRP A 192 13.15 9.19 5.86
C TRP A 192 14.06 8.41 4.90
N SER A 193 13.77 7.12 4.63
CA SER A 193 14.58 6.29 3.72
C SER A 193 14.38 6.62 2.24
N ALA A 194 13.30 7.32 1.89
CA ALA A 194 13.01 7.74 0.52
C ALA A 194 13.64 9.11 0.14
N TYR A 195 14.24 9.78 1.10
CA TYR A 195 14.98 11.03 0.94
C TYR A 195 16.48 10.74 0.72
#